data_b86fb68348122b4d02b3355b6d01793e
#
_entry.id   b86fb68348122b4d02b3355b6d01793e
#
_cell.length_a   1.000
_cell.length_b   1.000
_cell.length_c   1.000
_cell.angle_alpha   90.00
_cell.angle_beta   90.00
_cell.angle_gamma   90.00
#
_symmetry.space_group_name_H-M   'P 1'
#
loop_
_entity.id
_entity.type
_entity.pdbx_description
1 polymer ?
#
loop_
_entity_poly.entity_id
_entity_poly.type
_entity_poly.pdbx_seq_one_letter_code
_entity_poly.pdbx_strand_id
1 'polypeptide(L)'
;GDVGRLFERDAEKSAYNKPMRALALTYVTGMTPRPEHSAVCFNLIPGVGEYFVFPALTTTGPCEIMVFEGVPGGPMDCWGDVKTPEAHLAKSEEILNTFLPWEAERCRNIELTDDNGILAGRFPPTIRRPIGTLPSGRQVLGVGDAVCLNDPITGQGSNNASKAAAVYLKRILDHGDRPFDAQWMQGTFDAFWDYAQWAVQWTNMLLLPPPSFILEIMSTACAEPRLAHRMANGFNDPRDFFPWFADPNAAADYLRELKAA
;
A
#
# COMPACT_ATOMS: atom_id res chain seq x y z
N GLY A 1 -7.08 -13.73 4.17
CA GLY A 1 -7.30 -14.80 5.14
C GLY A 1 -8.73 -15.34 5.05
N ASP A 2 -9.06 -16.34 5.87
CA ASP A 2 -10.36 -17.03 5.82
C ASP A 2 -11.56 -16.13 6.09
N VAL A 3 -11.39 -15.08 6.89
CA VAL A 3 -12.45 -14.10 7.17
C VAL A 3 -12.93 -13.40 5.90
N GLY A 4 -12.04 -13.09 4.95
CA GLY A 4 -12.41 -12.48 3.67
C GLY A 4 -13.35 -13.36 2.83
N ARG A 5 -13.35 -14.68 3.03
CA ARG A 5 -14.24 -15.61 2.31
C ARG A 5 -15.71 -15.51 2.72
N LEU A 6 -16.01 -14.87 3.84
CA LEU A 6 -17.39 -14.59 4.27
C LEU A 6 -18.06 -13.50 3.44
N PHE A 7 -17.27 -12.72 2.69
CA PHE A 7 -17.72 -11.54 1.97
C PHE A 7 -17.56 -11.74 0.47
N GLU A 8 -18.63 -11.50 -0.28
CA GLU A 8 -18.59 -11.58 -1.74
C GLU A 8 -17.74 -10.46 -2.33
N ARG A 9 -16.98 -10.80 -3.38
CA ARG A 9 -16.24 -9.80 -4.14
C ARG A 9 -17.21 -8.84 -4.84
N ASP A 10 -16.98 -7.54 -4.65
CA ASP A 10 -17.64 -6.49 -5.42
C ASP A 10 -16.86 -6.29 -6.74
N ALA A 11 -17.40 -6.81 -7.84
CA ALA A 11 -16.71 -6.79 -9.13
C ALA A 11 -16.59 -5.37 -9.70
N GLU A 12 -17.54 -4.51 -9.39
CA GLU A 12 -17.56 -3.12 -9.86
C GLU A 12 -16.48 -2.28 -9.14
N LYS A 13 -16.42 -2.39 -7.81
CA LYS A 13 -15.42 -1.69 -7.00
C LYS A 13 -14.01 -2.29 -7.08
N SER A 14 -13.90 -3.58 -7.43
CA SER A 14 -12.62 -4.27 -7.64
C SER A 14 -12.14 -4.12 -9.09
N ALA A 15 -12.03 -2.89 -9.59
CA ALA A 15 -11.69 -2.62 -10.99
C ALA A 15 -10.29 -3.11 -11.37
N TYR A 16 -9.34 -3.06 -10.43
CA TYR A 16 -8.00 -3.62 -10.62
C TYR A 16 -7.79 -4.85 -9.73
N ASN A 17 -7.37 -5.95 -10.33
CA ASN A 17 -7.02 -7.18 -9.61
C ASN A 17 -5.98 -8.03 -10.35
N LYS A 18 -5.41 -7.52 -11.42
CA LYS A 18 -4.40 -8.19 -12.25
C LYS A 18 -3.48 -7.16 -12.93
N PRO A 19 -2.23 -7.52 -13.15
CA PRO A 19 -1.54 -8.66 -12.55
C PRO A 19 -1.25 -8.42 -11.07
N MET A 20 -1.27 -9.50 -10.27
CA MET A 20 -0.89 -9.44 -8.86
C MET A 20 0.62 -9.27 -8.73
N ARG A 21 1.08 -8.31 -7.95
CA ARG A 21 2.50 -8.18 -7.61
C ARG A 21 2.99 -9.42 -6.85
N ALA A 22 4.25 -9.79 -7.08
CA ALA A 22 4.97 -10.70 -6.20
C ALA A 22 5.48 -9.87 -5.02
N LEU A 23 4.97 -10.14 -3.84
CA LEU A 23 5.30 -9.40 -2.62
C LEU A 23 6.27 -10.21 -1.76
N ALA A 24 7.34 -9.55 -1.27
CA ALA A 24 8.16 -10.09 -0.21
C ALA A 24 8.53 -9.00 0.80
N LEU A 25 8.58 -9.38 2.07
CA LEU A 25 9.01 -8.55 3.18
C LEU A 25 10.19 -9.22 3.88
N THR A 26 11.19 -8.42 4.24
CA THR A 26 12.37 -8.85 4.99
C THR A 26 12.58 -7.90 6.15
N TYR A 27 12.49 -8.41 7.37
CA TYR A 27 12.68 -7.64 8.60
C TYR A 27 14.12 -7.76 9.04
N VAL A 28 14.84 -6.66 9.08
CA VAL A 28 16.29 -6.65 9.33
C VAL A 28 16.70 -5.66 10.41
N THR A 29 17.79 -5.99 11.09
CA THR A 29 18.59 -5.07 11.91
C THR A 29 19.91 -4.75 11.20
N GLY A 30 20.69 -3.81 11.71
CA GLY A 30 22.02 -3.49 11.19
C GLY A 30 22.05 -2.65 9.91
N MET A 31 20.89 -2.23 9.38
CA MET A 31 20.86 -1.32 8.24
C MET A 31 21.44 0.05 8.62
N THR A 32 22.33 0.59 7.78
CA THR A 32 22.88 1.93 7.99
C THR A 32 21.77 2.98 7.84
N PRO A 33 21.52 3.81 8.88
CA PRO A 33 20.51 4.85 8.84
C PRO A 33 20.76 5.88 7.73
N ARG A 34 19.71 6.48 7.22
CA ARG A 34 19.84 7.69 6.38
C ARG A 34 20.21 8.88 7.29
N PRO A 35 21.16 9.74 6.87
CA PRO A 35 21.66 10.82 7.73
C PRO A 35 20.61 11.85 8.14
N GLU A 36 19.58 12.03 7.29
CA GLU A 36 18.72 13.20 7.39
C GLU A 36 17.37 12.92 8.05
N HIS A 37 16.80 11.71 7.91
CA HIS A 37 15.52 11.37 8.54
C HIS A 37 15.25 9.87 8.59
N SER A 38 14.50 9.48 9.61
CA SER A 38 13.81 8.18 9.65
C SER A 38 12.48 8.32 8.88
N ALA A 39 12.41 7.77 7.67
CA ALA A 39 11.26 7.91 6.80
C ALA A 39 11.12 6.69 5.88
N VAL A 40 9.95 6.53 5.26
CA VAL A 40 9.78 5.59 4.15
C VAL A 40 10.64 6.05 2.97
N CYS A 41 11.48 5.16 2.48
CA CYS A 41 12.17 5.35 1.22
C CYS A 41 11.50 4.47 0.17
N PHE A 42 11.00 5.08 -0.89
CA PHE A 42 10.30 4.42 -1.98
C PHE A 42 11.09 4.54 -3.28
N ASN A 43 11.31 3.40 -3.93
CA ASN A 43 11.99 3.32 -5.22
C ASN A 43 11.09 2.61 -6.22
N LEU A 44 10.71 3.32 -7.28
CA LEU A 44 10.02 2.77 -8.43
C LEU A 44 11.04 2.38 -9.49
N ILE A 45 11.05 1.11 -9.91
CA ILE A 45 11.98 0.56 -10.89
C ILE A 45 11.16 0.14 -12.12
N PRO A 46 11.09 0.97 -13.17
CA PRO A 46 10.24 0.72 -14.33
C PRO A 46 10.46 -0.66 -14.94
N GLY A 47 9.39 -1.44 -15.10
CA GLY A 47 9.42 -2.79 -15.68
C GLY A 47 9.94 -3.89 -14.75
N VAL A 48 10.43 -3.55 -13.56
CA VAL A 48 10.98 -4.49 -12.57
C VAL A 48 10.04 -4.61 -11.36
N GLY A 49 9.71 -3.50 -10.75
CA GLY A 49 8.86 -3.45 -9.56
C GLY A 49 9.13 -2.26 -8.68
N GLU A 50 8.75 -2.38 -7.42
CA GLU A 50 8.89 -1.37 -6.40
C GLU A 50 9.67 -1.92 -5.21
N TYR A 51 10.53 -1.08 -4.64
CA TYR A 51 11.21 -1.35 -3.37
C TYR A 51 10.96 -0.19 -2.43
N PHE A 52 10.53 -0.51 -1.23
CA PHE A 52 10.47 0.47 -0.16
C PHE A 52 10.93 -0.10 1.17
N VAL A 53 11.48 0.77 1.99
CA VAL A 53 12.00 0.41 3.31
C VAL A 53 11.61 1.48 4.30
N PHE A 54 11.25 1.04 5.50
CA PHE A 54 10.84 1.92 6.59
C PHE A 54 11.16 1.33 7.95
N PRO A 55 11.40 2.20 8.95
CA PRO A 55 11.64 1.75 10.32
C PRO A 55 10.37 1.16 10.94
N ALA A 56 10.56 0.14 11.77
CA ALA A 56 9.50 -0.51 12.51
C ALA A 56 9.97 -0.93 13.90
N LEU A 57 9.02 -1.34 14.72
CA LEU A 57 9.27 -1.88 16.06
C LEU A 57 8.66 -3.29 16.16
N THR A 58 9.49 -4.26 16.45
CA THR A 58 9.10 -5.65 16.72
C THR A 58 9.19 -5.97 18.21
N THR A 59 8.81 -7.17 18.60
CA THR A 59 8.97 -7.67 19.97
C THR A 59 10.45 -7.81 20.37
N THR A 60 11.35 -7.90 19.40
CA THR A 60 12.81 -8.00 19.60
C THR A 60 13.51 -6.64 19.57
N GLY A 61 12.80 -5.57 19.24
CA GLY A 61 13.32 -4.20 19.20
C GLY A 61 13.12 -3.48 17.86
N PRO A 62 13.78 -2.34 17.68
CA PRO A 62 13.75 -1.60 16.42
C PRO A 62 14.34 -2.40 15.25
N CYS A 63 13.74 -2.29 14.08
CA CYS A 63 14.19 -2.91 12.85
C CYS A 63 13.83 -2.04 11.65
N GLU A 64 14.29 -2.44 10.48
CA GLU A 64 13.82 -1.94 9.19
C GLU A 64 13.04 -3.04 8.47
N ILE A 65 11.95 -2.68 7.82
CA ILE A 65 11.18 -3.59 6.97
C ILE A 65 11.47 -3.23 5.51
N MET A 66 12.14 -4.14 4.81
CA MET A 66 12.32 -4.07 3.36
C MET A 66 11.12 -4.71 2.69
N VAL A 67 10.49 -4.02 1.76
CA VAL A 67 9.35 -4.51 0.99
C VAL A 67 9.72 -4.50 -0.49
N PHE A 68 9.56 -5.65 -1.12
CA PHE A 68 9.81 -5.87 -2.54
C PHE A 68 8.48 -6.22 -3.21
N GLU A 69 8.11 -5.46 -4.23
CA GLU A 69 6.92 -5.72 -5.04
C GLU A 69 7.33 -5.93 -6.49
N GLY A 70 7.38 -7.18 -6.92
CA GLY A 70 7.83 -7.56 -8.27
C GLY A 70 6.70 -7.49 -9.30
N VAL A 71 7.00 -6.89 -10.45
CA VAL A 71 6.12 -7.00 -11.63
C VAL A 71 6.02 -8.48 -12.01
N PRO A 72 4.80 -9.03 -12.22
CA PRO A 72 4.60 -10.43 -12.58
C PRO A 72 5.44 -10.86 -13.78
N GLY A 73 6.20 -11.95 -13.61
CA GLY A 73 7.13 -12.47 -14.63
C GLY A 73 8.40 -11.63 -14.81
N GLY A 74 8.56 -10.55 -14.04
CA GLY A 74 9.76 -9.72 -14.04
C GLY A 74 10.86 -10.25 -13.09
N PRO A 75 12.03 -9.57 -13.06
CA PRO A 75 13.18 -10.01 -12.28
C PRO A 75 12.94 -10.11 -10.77
N MET A 76 12.07 -9.27 -10.20
CA MET A 76 11.72 -9.30 -8.78
C MET A 76 10.57 -10.27 -8.46
N ASP A 77 10.02 -10.96 -9.46
CA ASP A 77 9.05 -12.04 -9.28
C ASP A 77 9.79 -13.39 -9.10
N CYS A 78 10.63 -13.49 -8.07
CA CYS A 78 11.61 -14.58 -7.90
C CYS A 78 11.49 -15.32 -6.56
N TRP A 79 10.42 -15.11 -5.79
CA TRP A 79 10.28 -15.63 -4.43
C TRP A 79 9.71 -17.04 -4.34
N GLY A 80 9.25 -17.61 -5.45
CA GLY A 80 8.54 -18.91 -5.47
C GLY A 80 9.33 -20.08 -4.89
N ASP A 81 10.65 -20.10 -5.14
CA ASP A 81 11.54 -21.17 -4.71
C ASP A 81 12.40 -20.83 -3.48
N VAL A 82 12.21 -19.63 -2.93
CA VAL A 82 12.90 -19.16 -1.72
C VAL A 82 12.16 -19.68 -0.49
N LYS A 83 12.73 -20.66 0.21
CA LYS A 83 12.05 -21.42 1.26
C LYS A 83 12.64 -21.25 2.66
N THR A 84 13.86 -20.74 2.79
CA THR A 84 14.50 -20.54 4.10
C THR A 84 14.76 -19.07 4.37
N PRO A 85 14.83 -18.66 5.65
CA PRO A 85 15.14 -17.28 6.02
C PRO A 85 16.45 -16.78 5.40
N GLU A 86 17.49 -17.58 5.41
CA GLU A 86 18.81 -17.23 4.85
C GLU A 86 18.75 -17.03 3.32
N ALA A 87 18.03 -17.92 2.61
CA ALA A 87 17.84 -17.79 1.18
C ALA A 87 17.00 -16.55 0.85
N HIS A 88 16.03 -16.19 1.70
CA HIS A 88 15.22 -14.99 1.53
C HIS A 88 16.06 -13.72 1.71
N LEU A 89 16.89 -13.67 2.76
CA LEU A 89 17.81 -12.55 2.98
C LEU A 89 18.79 -12.41 1.81
N ALA A 90 19.44 -13.51 1.40
CA ALA A 90 20.35 -13.50 0.27
C ALA A 90 19.69 -13.04 -1.04
N LYS A 91 18.43 -13.42 -1.27
CA LYS A 91 17.67 -12.96 -2.43
C LYS A 91 17.34 -11.46 -2.35
N SER A 92 17.03 -10.96 -1.15
CA SER A 92 16.85 -9.52 -0.92
C SER A 92 18.12 -8.74 -1.26
N GLU A 93 19.26 -9.18 -0.79
CA GLU A 93 20.57 -8.57 -1.08
C GLU A 93 20.93 -8.64 -2.58
N GLU A 94 20.64 -9.76 -3.24
CA GLU A 94 20.85 -9.93 -4.69
C GLU A 94 20.04 -8.89 -5.49
N ILE A 95 18.76 -8.70 -5.15
CA ILE A 95 17.89 -7.71 -5.80
C ILE A 95 18.43 -6.30 -5.59
N LEU A 96 18.80 -5.95 -4.35
CA LEU A 96 19.35 -4.64 -4.05
C LEU A 96 20.65 -4.38 -4.80
N ASN A 97 21.59 -5.33 -4.80
CA ASN A 97 22.85 -5.20 -5.53
C ASN A 97 22.65 -5.04 -7.04
N THR A 98 21.60 -5.67 -7.60
CA THR A 98 21.31 -5.63 -9.03
C THR A 98 20.65 -4.33 -9.46
N PHE A 99 19.65 -3.85 -8.72
CA PHE A 99 18.78 -2.77 -9.16
C PHE A 99 18.92 -1.47 -8.36
N LEU A 100 19.42 -1.54 -7.11
CA LEU A 100 19.44 -0.45 -6.15
C LEU A 100 20.76 -0.41 -5.36
N PRO A 101 21.92 -0.24 -6.03
CA PRO A 101 23.23 -0.34 -5.38
C PRO A 101 23.41 0.64 -4.22
N TRP A 102 22.74 1.81 -4.25
CA TRP A 102 22.75 2.78 -3.16
C TRP A 102 21.97 2.28 -1.91
N GLU A 103 20.96 1.45 -2.06
CA GLU A 103 20.29 0.77 -0.94
C GLU A 103 21.12 -0.44 -0.47
N ALA A 104 21.71 -1.20 -1.40
CA ALA A 104 22.60 -2.32 -1.06
C ALA A 104 23.77 -1.86 -0.18
N GLU A 105 24.32 -0.67 -0.43
CA GLU A 105 25.39 -0.12 0.39
C GLU A 105 24.98 0.07 1.86
N ARG A 106 23.74 0.42 2.12
CA ARG A 106 23.17 0.55 3.48
C ARG A 106 22.96 -0.81 4.15
N CYS A 107 22.87 -1.88 3.35
CA CYS A 107 22.54 -3.23 3.80
C CYS A 107 23.76 -4.11 4.06
N ARG A 108 25.00 -3.59 4.09
CA ARG A 108 26.23 -4.39 4.23
C ARG A 108 26.34 -5.23 5.51
N ASN A 109 25.63 -4.85 6.56
CA ASN A 109 25.68 -5.49 7.86
C ASN A 109 24.29 -5.87 8.37
N ILE A 110 23.34 -6.15 7.48
CA ILE A 110 22.01 -6.53 7.90
C ILE A 110 21.96 -7.98 8.36
N GLU A 111 21.12 -8.20 9.36
CA GLU A 111 20.76 -9.53 9.85
C GLU A 111 19.23 -9.59 9.98
N LEU A 112 18.65 -10.78 9.80
CA LEU A 112 17.23 -10.98 10.09
C LEU A 112 16.92 -10.71 11.56
N THR A 113 15.76 -10.17 11.85
CA THR A 113 15.30 -9.98 13.24
C THR A 113 15.16 -11.31 13.97
N ASP A 114 14.66 -12.33 13.29
CA ASP A 114 14.51 -13.71 13.73
C ASP A 114 14.11 -14.61 12.53
N ASP A 115 13.91 -15.90 12.75
CA ASP A 115 13.53 -16.86 11.70
C ASP A 115 12.15 -16.58 11.07
N ASN A 116 11.31 -15.75 11.70
CA ASN A 116 10.01 -15.32 11.18
C ASN A 116 10.07 -13.94 10.52
N GLY A 117 11.26 -13.33 10.44
CA GLY A 117 11.48 -12.01 9.85
C GLY A 117 11.34 -11.98 8.32
N ILE A 118 10.58 -12.92 7.75
CA ILE A 118 10.34 -13.00 6.31
C ILE A 118 8.86 -13.26 6.01
N LEU A 119 8.39 -12.71 4.89
CA LEU A 119 7.08 -13.01 4.33
C LEU A 119 7.18 -12.93 2.81
N ALA A 120 6.56 -13.87 2.10
CA ALA A 120 6.38 -13.78 0.67
C ALA A 120 5.02 -14.31 0.25
N GLY A 121 4.41 -13.69 -0.78
CA GLY A 121 3.10 -14.09 -1.26
C GLY A 121 2.60 -13.25 -2.40
N ARG A 122 1.36 -13.50 -2.78
CA ARG A 122 0.61 -12.74 -3.79
C ARG A 122 -0.84 -12.68 -3.38
N PHE A 123 -1.46 -11.53 -3.59
CA PHE A 123 -2.90 -11.39 -3.44
C PHE A 123 -3.43 -10.31 -4.39
N PRO A 124 -4.60 -10.49 -5.00
CA PRO A 124 -5.21 -9.45 -5.80
C PRO A 124 -5.82 -8.38 -4.89
N PRO A 125 -5.57 -7.09 -5.13
CA PRO A 125 -6.36 -6.03 -4.51
C PRO A 125 -7.85 -6.31 -4.73
N THR A 126 -8.64 -6.27 -3.65
CA THR A 126 -10.02 -6.74 -3.72
C THR A 126 -10.92 -5.93 -2.81
N ILE A 127 -11.98 -5.36 -3.39
CA ILE A 127 -13.08 -4.79 -2.63
C ILE A 127 -14.19 -5.84 -2.55
N ARG A 128 -14.80 -5.99 -1.38
CA ARG A 128 -15.88 -6.93 -1.13
C ARG A 128 -17.12 -6.22 -0.64
N ARG A 129 -18.28 -6.83 -0.87
CA ARG A 129 -19.54 -6.37 -0.27
C ARG A 129 -19.42 -6.40 1.24
N PRO A 130 -19.89 -5.36 1.96
CA PRO A 130 -19.58 -5.23 3.38
C PRO A 130 -20.32 -6.19 4.29
N ILE A 131 -21.36 -6.86 3.81
CA ILE A 131 -22.21 -7.74 4.62
C ILE A 131 -21.93 -9.17 4.27
N GLY A 132 -21.44 -9.93 5.25
CA GLY A 132 -21.25 -11.36 5.19
C GLY A 132 -22.34 -12.10 5.96
N THR A 133 -22.54 -13.39 5.65
CA THR A 133 -23.47 -14.26 6.37
C THR A 133 -22.71 -15.41 7.01
N LEU A 134 -22.86 -15.55 8.32
CA LEU A 134 -22.29 -16.66 9.07
C LEU A 134 -23.07 -17.98 8.80
N PRO A 135 -22.49 -19.14 9.08
CA PRO A 135 -23.21 -20.43 9.02
C PRO A 135 -24.50 -20.48 9.85
N SER A 136 -24.59 -19.67 10.89
CA SER A 136 -25.78 -19.51 11.73
C SER A 136 -26.91 -18.72 11.06
N GLY A 137 -26.70 -18.17 9.86
CA GLY A 137 -27.63 -17.26 9.18
C GLY A 137 -27.57 -15.81 9.66
N ARG A 138 -26.73 -15.49 10.65
CA ARG A 138 -26.55 -14.12 11.13
C ARG A 138 -25.70 -13.31 10.19
N GLN A 139 -26.07 -12.07 9.96
CA GLN A 139 -25.27 -11.10 9.20
C GLN A 139 -24.18 -10.48 10.06
N VAL A 140 -23.05 -10.15 9.42
CA VAL A 140 -21.91 -9.48 10.04
C VAL A 140 -21.39 -8.39 9.10
N LEU A 141 -20.96 -7.28 9.68
CA LEU A 141 -20.33 -6.17 8.96
C LEU A 141 -18.82 -6.42 8.88
N GLY A 142 -18.27 -6.38 7.67
CA GLY A 142 -16.82 -6.46 7.43
C GLY A 142 -16.11 -5.13 7.64
N VAL A 143 -14.86 -5.19 8.09
CA VAL A 143 -13.98 -4.03 8.29
C VAL A 143 -12.56 -4.33 7.84
N GLY A 144 -11.79 -3.28 7.48
CA GLY A 144 -10.40 -3.38 7.07
C GLY A 144 -10.23 -4.29 5.84
N ASP A 145 -9.17 -5.08 5.80
CA ASP A 145 -8.81 -5.96 4.69
C ASP A 145 -9.85 -7.05 4.37
N ALA A 146 -10.77 -7.32 5.31
CA ALA A 146 -11.86 -8.25 5.04
C ALA A 146 -12.76 -7.75 3.90
N VAL A 147 -12.89 -6.44 3.72
CA VAL A 147 -13.76 -5.82 2.71
C VAL A 147 -13.02 -4.83 1.79
N CYS A 148 -11.90 -4.24 2.22
CA CYS A 148 -11.13 -3.28 1.43
C CYS A 148 -9.65 -3.65 1.49
N LEU A 149 -9.24 -4.63 0.70
CA LEU A 149 -7.87 -5.10 0.58
C LEU A 149 -7.17 -4.37 -0.56
N ASN A 150 -6.24 -3.47 -0.21
CA ASN A 150 -5.41 -2.77 -1.16
C ASN A 150 -4.09 -3.51 -1.39
N ASP A 151 -3.45 -3.22 -2.53
CA ASP A 151 -2.05 -3.50 -2.73
C ASP A 151 -1.21 -2.59 -1.80
N PRO A 152 -0.09 -3.07 -1.24
CA PRO A 152 0.73 -2.29 -0.30
C PRO A 152 1.54 -1.16 -0.94
N ILE A 153 1.62 -1.04 -2.26
CA ILE A 153 2.43 -0.04 -2.98
C ILE A 153 2.28 1.40 -2.47
N THR A 154 1.13 1.77 -1.96
CA THR A 154 0.87 3.10 -1.39
C THR A 154 0.87 3.14 0.14
N GLY A 155 1.06 2.02 0.81
CA GLY A 155 1.01 1.93 2.27
C GLY A 155 -0.35 2.27 2.90
N GLN A 156 -1.46 2.27 2.13
CA GLN A 156 -2.77 2.75 2.58
C GLN A 156 -3.57 1.75 3.43
N GLY A 157 -3.11 0.51 3.57
CA GLY A 157 -3.84 -0.51 4.35
C GLY A 157 -4.11 -0.08 5.79
N SER A 158 -3.08 0.36 6.52
CA SER A 158 -3.19 0.85 7.90
C SER A 158 -4.04 2.12 8.01
N ASN A 159 -3.86 3.06 7.08
CA ASN A 159 -4.63 4.29 7.04
C ASN A 159 -6.12 4.01 6.82
N ASN A 160 -6.45 3.14 5.86
CA ASN A 160 -7.83 2.72 5.60
C ASN A 160 -8.44 2.00 6.80
N ALA A 161 -7.70 1.10 7.46
CA ALA A 161 -8.17 0.41 8.66
C ALA A 161 -8.48 1.40 9.80
N SER A 162 -7.60 2.37 10.04
CA SER A 162 -7.77 3.38 11.08
C SER A 162 -8.96 4.31 10.78
N LYS A 163 -9.12 4.75 9.52
CA LYS A 163 -10.24 5.59 9.09
C LYS A 163 -11.56 4.81 9.11
N ALA A 164 -11.56 3.54 8.70
CA ALA A 164 -12.73 2.66 8.84
C ALA A 164 -13.15 2.51 10.30
N ALA A 165 -12.19 2.26 11.21
CA ALA A 165 -12.46 2.14 12.64
C ALA A 165 -13.09 3.41 13.21
N ALA A 166 -12.57 4.60 12.84
CA ALA A 166 -13.12 5.89 13.30
C ALA A 166 -14.55 6.12 12.79
N VAL A 167 -14.80 5.87 11.49
CA VAL A 167 -16.14 6.00 10.90
C VAL A 167 -17.11 5.02 11.55
N TYR A 168 -16.73 3.75 11.68
CA TYR A 168 -17.58 2.72 12.24
C TYR A 168 -17.90 3.01 13.72
N LEU A 169 -16.91 3.38 14.53
CA LEU A 169 -17.10 3.76 15.91
C LEU A 169 -18.14 4.90 16.05
N LYS A 170 -17.93 5.98 15.25
CA LYS A 170 -18.88 7.09 15.25
C LYS A 170 -20.30 6.63 14.88
N ARG A 171 -20.43 5.83 13.84
CA ARG A 171 -21.73 5.29 13.38
C ARG A 171 -22.40 4.40 14.41
N ILE A 172 -21.63 3.60 15.16
CA ILE A 172 -22.12 2.75 16.26
C ILE A 172 -22.66 3.64 17.40
N LEU A 173 -21.87 4.62 17.82
CA LEU A 173 -22.26 5.53 18.92
C LEU A 173 -23.51 6.35 18.56
N ASP A 174 -23.58 6.88 17.34
CA ASP A 174 -24.75 7.68 16.87
C ASP A 174 -26.00 6.79 16.70
N HIS A 175 -25.82 5.47 16.48
CA HIS A 175 -26.95 4.55 16.30
C HIS A 175 -27.65 4.19 17.62
N GLY A 176 -26.91 4.16 18.74
CA GLY A 176 -27.43 3.78 20.05
C GLY A 176 -27.93 2.34 20.09
N ASP A 177 -29.02 2.10 20.80
CA ASP A 177 -29.57 0.78 21.08
C ASP A 177 -30.45 0.18 19.96
N ARG A 178 -30.53 0.85 18.81
CA ARG A 178 -31.29 0.34 17.64
C ARG A 178 -30.64 -0.89 17.04
N PRO A 179 -31.41 -1.79 16.39
CA PRO A 179 -30.82 -2.96 15.71
C PRO A 179 -29.85 -2.58 14.61
N PHE A 180 -28.70 -3.25 14.56
CA PHE A 180 -27.71 -3.12 13.50
C PHE A 180 -28.11 -3.98 12.30
N ASP A 181 -29.11 -3.52 11.54
CA ASP A 181 -29.63 -4.22 10.36
C ASP A 181 -28.74 -4.05 9.11
N ALA A 182 -29.14 -4.74 8.04
CA ALA A 182 -28.39 -4.71 6.77
C ALA A 182 -28.29 -3.28 6.17
N GLN A 183 -29.34 -2.47 6.32
CA GLN A 183 -29.34 -1.10 5.81
C GLN A 183 -28.32 -0.24 6.57
N TRP A 184 -28.28 -0.37 7.90
CA TRP A 184 -27.31 0.32 8.73
C TRP A 184 -25.87 -0.14 8.40
N MET A 185 -25.65 -1.46 8.23
CA MET A 185 -24.34 -2.03 7.86
C MET A 185 -23.86 -1.50 6.52
N GLN A 186 -24.72 -1.50 5.50
CA GLN A 186 -24.39 -0.96 4.18
C GLN A 186 -24.06 0.53 4.26
N GLY A 187 -24.93 1.34 4.89
CA GLY A 187 -24.68 2.77 5.02
C GLY A 187 -23.45 3.12 5.86
N THR A 188 -23.02 2.22 6.75
CA THR A 188 -21.78 2.41 7.51
C THR A 188 -20.55 2.18 6.62
N PHE A 189 -20.57 1.15 5.79
CA PHE A 189 -19.52 0.94 4.80
C PHE A 189 -19.49 2.06 3.75
N ASP A 190 -20.64 2.50 3.26
CA ASP A 190 -20.72 3.57 2.26
C ASP A 190 -20.10 4.87 2.77
N ALA A 191 -20.31 5.21 4.04
CA ALA A 191 -19.67 6.37 4.67
C ALA A 191 -18.13 6.26 4.74
N PHE A 192 -17.61 5.05 4.88
CA PHE A 192 -16.17 4.80 4.79
C PHE A 192 -15.71 4.82 3.32
N TRP A 193 -16.49 4.25 2.40
CA TRP A 193 -16.18 4.16 0.98
C TRP A 193 -16.05 5.53 0.31
N ASP A 194 -16.77 6.52 0.76
CA ASP A 194 -16.65 7.92 0.29
C ASP A 194 -15.19 8.43 0.35
N TYR A 195 -14.44 7.96 1.33
CA TYR A 195 -13.01 8.21 1.42
C TYR A 195 -12.18 7.12 0.73
N ALA A 196 -12.43 5.86 1.04
CA ALA A 196 -11.56 4.74 0.69
C ALA A 196 -11.42 4.55 -0.82
N GLN A 197 -12.44 4.88 -1.62
CA GLN A 197 -12.40 4.79 -3.07
C GLN A 197 -11.22 5.56 -3.70
N TRP A 198 -10.84 6.69 -3.12
CA TRP A 198 -9.74 7.51 -3.62
C TRP A 198 -8.38 6.87 -3.33
N ALA A 199 -8.22 6.27 -2.16
CA ALA A 199 -7.04 5.48 -1.85
C ALA A 199 -6.91 4.25 -2.77
N VAL A 200 -8.03 3.57 -3.04
CA VAL A 200 -8.09 2.42 -3.96
C VAL A 200 -7.73 2.84 -5.39
N GLN A 201 -8.31 3.94 -5.90
CA GLN A 201 -8.02 4.44 -7.24
C GLN A 201 -6.55 4.83 -7.39
N TRP A 202 -6.02 5.59 -6.44
CA TRP A 202 -4.62 5.99 -6.45
C TRP A 202 -3.66 4.78 -6.40
N THR A 203 -3.92 3.82 -5.51
CA THR A 203 -3.15 2.56 -5.44
C THR A 203 -3.15 1.83 -6.78
N ASN A 204 -4.33 1.65 -7.38
CA ASN A 204 -4.48 0.96 -8.66
C ASN A 204 -3.77 1.69 -9.82
N MET A 205 -3.71 3.01 -9.80
CA MET A 205 -2.97 3.78 -10.80
C MET A 205 -1.47 3.52 -10.74
N LEU A 206 -0.90 3.40 -9.54
CA LEU A 206 0.53 3.16 -9.35
C LEU A 206 0.96 1.73 -9.70
N LEU A 207 0.01 0.78 -9.75
CA LEU A 207 0.29 -0.59 -10.20
C LEU A 207 0.45 -0.71 -11.72
N LEU A 208 0.05 0.32 -12.48
CA LEU A 208 0.24 0.40 -13.93
C LEU A 208 1.58 1.09 -14.25
N PRO A 209 2.15 0.83 -15.44
CA PRO A 209 3.31 1.60 -15.89
C PRO A 209 2.99 3.10 -15.84
N PRO A 210 3.83 3.91 -15.17
CA PRO A 210 3.55 5.33 -15.01
C PRO A 210 3.55 6.04 -16.38
N PRO A 211 2.48 6.76 -16.74
CA PRO A 211 2.49 7.58 -17.94
C PRO A 211 3.47 8.74 -17.83
N SER A 212 3.88 9.31 -18.96
CA SER A 212 4.92 10.34 -19.01
C SER A 212 4.65 11.56 -18.13
N PHE A 213 3.39 11.99 -18.01
CA PHE A 213 3.04 13.13 -17.15
C PHE A 213 3.26 12.86 -15.65
N ILE A 214 3.09 11.61 -15.19
CA ILE A 214 3.43 11.21 -13.81
C ILE A 214 4.93 11.27 -13.58
N LEU A 215 5.73 10.81 -14.54
CA LEU A 215 7.19 10.94 -14.45
C LEU A 215 7.64 12.40 -14.44
N GLU A 216 6.96 13.28 -15.18
CA GLU A 216 7.21 14.74 -15.15
C GLU A 216 6.86 15.33 -13.77
N ILE A 217 5.73 14.95 -13.18
CA ILE A 217 5.36 15.37 -11.81
C ILE A 217 6.44 14.95 -10.82
N MET A 218 6.86 13.68 -10.84
CA MET A 218 7.88 13.15 -9.94
C MET A 218 9.22 13.88 -10.12
N SER A 219 9.65 14.08 -11.36
CA SER A 219 10.88 14.83 -11.67
C SER A 219 10.80 16.29 -11.19
N THR A 220 9.67 16.94 -11.38
CA THR A 220 9.46 18.33 -10.92
C THR A 220 9.47 18.41 -9.39
N ALA A 221 8.92 17.43 -8.70
CA ALA A 221 8.93 17.38 -7.23
C ALA A 221 10.35 17.32 -6.63
N CYS A 222 11.32 16.78 -7.37
CA CYS A 222 12.73 16.79 -6.93
C CYS A 222 13.32 18.20 -6.83
N ALA A 223 12.79 19.17 -7.58
CA ALA A 223 13.29 20.55 -7.62
C ALA A 223 12.31 21.58 -7.04
N GLU A 224 11.04 21.19 -6.82
CA GLU A 224 9.97 22.08 -6.35
C GLU A 224 9.41 21.58 -5.00
N PRO A 225 9.88 22.14 -3.88
CA PRO A 225 9.47 21.69 -2.54
C PRO A 225 7.96 21.76 -2.29
N ARG A 226 7.24 22.72 -2.88
CA ARG A 226 5.78 22.83 -2.71
C ARG A 226 5.07 21.61 -3.29
N LEU A 227 5.52 21.13 -4.44
CA LEU A 227 4.99 19.91 -5.06
C LEU A 227 5.35 18.67 -4.25
N ALA A 228 6.61 18.56 -3.80
CA ALA A 228 7.05 17.46 -2.95
C ALA A 228 6.22 17.36 -1.65
N HIS A 229 5.99 18.50 -0.99
CA HIS A 229 5.14 18.55 0.22
C HIS A 229 3.69 18.16 -0.08
N ARG A 230 3.12 18.61 -1.20
CA ARG A 230 1.76 18.23 -1.58
C ARG A 230 1.65 16.73 -1.86
N MET A 231 2.62 16.16 -2.57
CA MET A 231 2.68 14.71 -2.80
C MET A 231 2.76 13.94 -1.48
N ALA A 232 3.63 14.35 -0.56
CA ALA A 232 3.76 13.72 0.75
C ALA A 232 2.45 13.82 1.57
N ASN A 233 1.80 14.97 1.57
CA ASN A 233 0.51 15.17 2.26
C ASN A 233 -0.62 14.35 1.64
N GLY A 234 -0.58 14.05 0.34
CA GLY A 234 -1.54 13.20 -0.34
C GLY A 234 -1.63 11.77 0.23
N PHE A 235 -0.56 11.28 0.88
CA PHE A 235 -0.59 9.99 1.60
C PHE A 235 -1.56 10.01 2.79
N ASN A 236 -1.79 11.16 3.41
CA ASN A 236 -2.79 11.31 4.47
C ASN A 236 -4.22 11.43 3.92
N ASP A 237 -4.36 12.10 2.77
CA ASP A 237 -5.66 12.27 2.11
C ASP A 237 -5.52 12.12 0.58
N PRO A 238 -5.63 10.90 0.04
CA PRO A 238 -5.50 10.64 -1.39
C PRO A 238 -6.50 11.38 -2.28
N ARG A 239 -7.57 11.99 -1.74
CA ARG A 239 -8.48 12.84 -2.50
C ARG A 239 -7.77 14.03 -3.15
N ASP A 240 -6.71 14.54 -2.48
CA ASP A 240 -5.93 15.65 -3.02
C ASP A 240 -5.16 15.30 -4.30
N PHE A 241 -4.94 14.04 -4.61
CA PHE A 241 -4.32 13.63 -5.87
C PHE A 241 -5.24 13.84 -7.08
N PHE A 242 -6.53 14.03 -6.87
CA PHE A 242 -7.49 14.20 -7.95
C PHE A 242 -7.93 15.66 -8.09
N PRO A 243 -7.97 16.22 -9.32
CA PRO A 243 -7.65 15.53 -10.59
C PRO A 243 -6.18 15.59 -11.03
N TRP A 244 -5.33 16.46 -10.42
CA TRP A 244 -4.01 16.86 -10.93
C TRP A 244 -3.01 15.70 -11.09
N PHE A 245 -3.12 14.62 -10.32
CA PHE A 245 -2.29 13.43 -10.44
C PHE A 245 -2.92 12.34 -11.33
N ALA A 246 -4.20 12.49 -11.69
CA ALA A 246 -4.96 11.47 -12.42
C ALA A 246 -5.26 11.86 -13.88
N ASP A 247 -5.26 13.15 -14.21
CA ASP A 247 -5.57 13.69 -15.52
C ASP A 247 -4.40 14.48 -16.09
N PRO A 248 -3.92 14.18 -17.32
CA PRO A 248 -2.74 14.82 -17.89
C PRO A 248 -2.93 16.32 -18.15
N ASN A 249 -4.14 16.79 -18.43
CA ASN A 249 -4.39 18.21 -18.64
C ASN A 249 -4.35 18.96 -17.30
N ALA A 250 -5.02 18.43 -16.29
CA ALA A 250 -4.98 18.99 -14.94
C ALA A 250 -3.54 18.99 -14.36
N ALA A 251 -2.75 17.95 -14.66
CA ALA A 251 -1.33 17.90 -14.32
C ALA A 251 -0.54 19.05 -14.98
N ALA A 252 -0.71 19.21 -16.29
CA ALA A 252 -0.02 20.26 -17.06
C ALA A 252 -0.41 21.66 -16.58
N ASP A 253 -1.69 21.90 -16.29
CA ASP A 253 -2.17 23.16 -15.74
C ASP A 253 -1.53 23.45 -14.38
N TYR A 254 -1.56 22.49 -13.48
CA TYR A 254 -0.97 22.63 -12.15
C TYR A 254 0.55 22.88 -12.20
N LEU A 255 1.29 22.17 -13.06
CA LEU A 255 2.73 22.37 -13.21
C LEU A 255 3.06 23.77 -13.81
N ARG A 256 2.20 24.32 -14.67
CA ARG A 256 2.35 25.70 -15.16
C ARG A 256 2.12 26.73 -14.06
N GLU A 257 1.08 26.55 -13.26
CA GLU A 257 0.79 27.43 -12.12
C GLU A 257 1.95 27.46 -11.10
N LEU A 258 2.53 26.28 -10.81
CA LEU A 258 3.69 26.19 -9.91
C LEU A 258 4.92 26.96 -10.42
N LYS A 259 5.14 26.99 -11.73
CA LYS A 259 6.27 27.71 -12.34
C LYS A 259 6.05 29.23 -12.42
N ALA A 260 4.80 29.68 -12.34
CA ALA A 260 4.42 31.10 -12.41
C ALA A 260 4.38 31.79 -11.04
N ALA A 261 4.33 31.03 -9.95
CA ALA A 261 4.22 31.49 -8.56
C ALA A 261 5.57 31.46 -7.84
#